data_5571d8fbb686b191b7f3490072323718
#
_entry.id   5571d8fbb686b191b7f3490072323718
#
_cell.length_a   1.000
_cell.length_b   1.000
_cell.length_c   1.000
_cell.angle_alpha   90.00
_cell.angle_beta   90.00
_cell.angle_gamma   90.00
#
_symmetry.space_group_name_H-M   'P 1'
#
loop_
_entity.id
_entity.type
_entity.pdbx_description
1 polymer ?
#
loop_
_entity_poly.entity_id
_entity_poly.type
_entity_poly.pdbx_seq_one_letter_code
_entity_poly.pdbx_strand_id
1 'polypeptide(L)' 'MTMKCKQDLSIGSNLKTLRKAAGLTQAQAAAQLEVRGLPISAEILAKMEQGKYSIRISALKALKEIYKLDSYDAFFQGI' A
#
# COMPACT_ATOMS: atom_id res chain seq x y z
N MET A 1 20.61 -1.81 9.54
CA MET A 1 20.31 -1.76 9.18
C MET A 1 19.62 -1.49 8.69
N THR A 2 19.40 -1.26 8.40
CA THR A 2 18.85 -0.89 7.94
C THR A 2 17.90 -1.20 7.46
N MET A 3 17.18 -1.14 7.45
CA MET A 3 16.34 -1.44 7.07
C MET A 3 15.76 -0.79 6.18
N LYS A 4 15.91 -0.20 5.71
CA LYS A 4 15.40 0.44 4.91
C LYS A 4 15.46 -0.08 3.77
N CYS A 5 15.42 -0.70 3.66
CA CYS A 5 15.43 -1.18 2.85
C CYS A 5 14.88 -1.47 1.92
N LYS A 6 14.95 -1.47 1.57
CA LYS A 6 14.70 -1.81 0.54
C LYS A 6 13.60 -2.27 0.36
N GLN A 7 12.86 -1.95 0.79
CA GLN A 7 11.83 -2.17 0.77
C GLN A 7 11.33 -2.42 -0.25
N ASP A 8 11.48 -2.58 -0.41
CA ASP A 8 11.36 -2.72 -1.14
C ASP A 8 10.61 -2.88 -2.19
N LEU A 9 10.93 -3.11 -3.01
CA LEU A 9 10.36 -3.39 -4.21
C LEU A 9 9.23 -4.29 -4.14
N SER A 10 9.36 -5.35 -3.34
CA SER A 10 8.36 -6.39 -3.24
C SER A 10 7.10 -5.90 -2.56
N ILE A 11 7.23 -5.06 -1.55
CA ILE A 11 6.07 -4.52 -0.86
C ILE A 11 5.26 -3.64 -1.80
N GLY A 12 5.92 -2.78 -2.55
CA GLY A 12 5.23 -1.90 -3.49
C GLY A 12 4.47 -2.70 -4.53
N SER A 13 5.12 -3.71 -5.08
CA SER A 13 4.49 -4.58 -6.06
C SER A 13 3.30 -5.31 -5.48
N ASN A 14 3.43 -5.76 -4.24
CA ASN A 14 2.34 -6.44 -3.57
C ASN A 14 1.16 -5.50 -3.31
N LEU A 15 1.43 -4.24 -2.96
CA LEU A 15 0.38 -3.25 -2.79
C LEU A 15 -0.45 -3.13 -4.06
N LYS A 16 0.23 -3.05 -5.19
CA LYS A 16 -0.46 -2.93 -6.47
C LYS A 16 -1.31 -4.16 -6.77
N THR A 17 -0.74 -5.34 -6.55
CA THR A 17 -1.45 -6.59 -6.79
C THR A 17 -2.69 -6.69 -5.90
N LEU A 18 -2.54 -6.36 -4.63
CA LEU A 18 -3.64 -6.43 -3.68
C LEU A 18 -4.73 -5.41 -4.00
N ARG A 19 -4.32 -4.21 -4.43
CA ARG A 19 -5.28 -3.19 -4.84
C ARG A 19 -6.12 -3.67 -6.01
N LYS A 20 -5.46 -4.24 -7.01
CA LYS A 20 -6.17 -4.73 -8.19
C LYS A 20 -7.08 -5.90 -7.84
N ALA A 21 -6.62 -6.77 -6.96
CA ALA A 21 -7.44 -7.89 -6.51
C ALA A 21 -8.68 -7.41 -5.76
N ALA A 22 -8.60 -6.25 -5.11
CA ALA A 22 -9.73 -5.65 -4.44
C ALA A 22 -10.65 -4.90 -5.40
N GLY A 23 -10.28 -4.81 -6.67
CA GLY A 23 -11.09 -4.15 -7.67
C GLY A 23 -11.03 -2.63 -7.62
N LEU A 24 -9.94 -2.07 -7.10
CA LEU A 24 -9.83 -0.63 -6.91
C LEU A 24 -8.80 -0.03 -7.84
N THR A 25 -9.11 1.16 -8.35
CA THR A 25 -8.12 1.98 -9.04
C THR A 25 -7.29 2.71 -7.97
N GLN A 26 -6.17 3.31 -8.39
CA GLN A 26 -5.38 4.11 -7.49
C GLN A 26 -6.20 5.28 -6.91
N ALA A 27 -7.02 5.91 -7.75
CA ALA A 27 -7.84 7.01 -7.30
C ALA A 27 -8.86 6.57 -6.26
N GLN A 28 -9.47 5.41 -6.47
CA GLN A 28 -10.45 4.88 -5.52
C GLN A 28 -9.80 4.52 -4.20
N ALA A 29 -8.64 3.89 -4.23
CA ALA A 29 -7.92 3.56 -3.01
C ALA A 29 -7.48 4.81 -2.27
N ALA A 30 -7.01 5.83 -3.00
CA ALA A 30 -6.61 7.08 -2.39
C ALA A 30 -7.80 7.78 -1.72
N ALA A 31 -8.97 7.72 -2.36
CA ALA A 31 -10.17 8.30 -1.77
C ALA A 31 -10.52 7.61 -0.46
N GLN A 32 -10.37 6.29 -0.40
CA GLN A 32 -10.62 5.54 0.83
C GLN A 32 -9.62 5.91 1.93
N LEU A 33 -8.37 6.14 1.54
CA LEU A 33 -7.35 6.57 2.51
C LEU A 33 -7.70 7.94 3.08
N GLU A 34 -8.16 8.84 2.23
CA GLU A 34 -8.53 10.18 2.66
C GLU A 34 -9.70 10.15 3.65
N VAL A 35 -10.68 9.29 3.40
CA VAL A 35 -11.81 9.12 4.31
C VAL A 35 -11.32 8.70 5.69
N ARG A 36 -10.22 7.97 5.76
CA ARG A 36 -9.65 7.51 7.02
C ARG A 36 -8.65 8.51 7.62
N GLY A 37 -8.59 9.72 7.07
CA GLY A 37 -7.73 10.75 7.61
C GLY A 37 -6.29 10.67 7.17
N LEU A 38 -6.00 9.90 6.12
CA LEU A 38 -4.64 9.77 5.59
C LEU A 38 -4.56 10.47 4.25
N PRO A 39 -3.87 11.62 4.19
CA PRO A 39 -3.83 12.41 2.95
C PRO A 39 -2.84 11.83 1.95
N ILE A 40 -3.15 10.67 1.43
CA ILE A 40 -2.35 9.99 0.43
C ILE A 40 -3.08 10.06 -0.90
N SER A 41 -2.54 10.87 -1.83
CA SER A 41 -3.14 11.04 -3.14
C SER A 41 -2.88 9.81 -4.00
N ALA A 42 -3.60 9.73 -5.12
CA ALA A 42 -3.37 8.65 -6.08
C ALA A 42 -1.93 8.68 -6.58
N GLU A 43 -1.37 9.88 -6.74
CA GLU A 43 0.01 10.02 -7.20
C GLU A 43 1.00 9.47 -6.18
N ILE A 44 0.78 9.77 -4.91
CA ILE A 44 1.63 9.25 -3.84
C ILE A 44 1.48 7.74 -3.75
N LEU A 45 0.26 7.25 -3.84
CA LEU A 45 0.02 5.81 -3.81
C LEU A 45 0.74 5.13 -4.97
N ALA A 46 0.72 5.73 -6.16
CA ALA A 46 1.44 5.17 -7.30
C ALA A 46 2.93 5.07 -7.01
N LYS A 47 3.50 6.09 -6.37
CA LYS A 47 4.92 6.07 -6.02
C LYS A 47 5.23 5.01 -4.96
N MET A 48 4.31 4.80 -4.04
CA MET A 48 4.47 3.74 -3.05
C MET A 48 4.49 2.38 -3.74
N GLU A 49 3.62 2.18 -4.71
CA GLU A 49 3.56 0.93 -5.46
C GLU A 49 4.79 0.70 -6.32
N GLN A 50 5.46 1.77 -6.71
CA GLN A 50 6.69 1.69 -7.48
C GLN A 50 7.95 1.55 -6.62
N GLY A 51 7.79 1.62 -5.31
CA GLY A 51 8.93 1.56 -4.40
C GLY A 51 9.66 2.88 -4.29
N LYS A 52 9.06 3.97 -4.74
CA LYS A 52 9.71 5.29 -4.75
C LYS A 52 9.31 6.17 -3.58
N TYR A 53 8.48 5.67 -2.69
CA TYR A 53 7.97 6.43 -1.57
C TYR A 53 7.82 5.50 -0.38
N SER A 54 8.26 5.94 0.79
CA SER A 54 8.16 5.08 1.97
C SER A 54 6.71 4.85 2.35
N ILE A 55 6.46 3.69 2.93
CA ILE A 55 5.12 3.29 3.32
C ILE A 55 5.05 3.31 4.84
N ARG A 56 4.20 4.17 5.37
CA ARG A 56 4.02 4.28 6.81
C ARG A 56 3.18 3.13 7.33
N ILE A 57 3.41 2.79 8.60
CA ILE A 57 2.61 1.76 9.25
C ILE A 57 1.13 2.11 9.22
N SER A 58 0.81 3.39 9.45
CA SER A 58 -0.59 3.83 9.42
C SER A 58 -1.23 3.58 8.05
N ALA A 59 -0.46 3.75 6.99
CA ALA A 59 -0.96 3.49 5.64
C ALA A 59 -1.19 1.99 5.43
N LEU A 60 -0.27 1.15 5.89
CA LEU A 60 -0.45 -0.29 5.78
C LEU A 60 -1.69 -0.75 6.54
N LYS A 61 -1.89 -0.22 7.73
CA LYS A 61 -3.05 -0.56 8.53
C LYS A 61 -4.34 -0.22 7.80
N ALA A 62 -4.41 0.99 7.23
CA ALA A 62 -5.58 1.41 6.50
C ALA A 62 -5.80 0.57 5.26
N LEU A 63 -4.72 0.29 4.51
CA LEU A 63 -4.83 -0.50 3.29
C LEU A 63 -5.26 -1.94 3.59
N LYS A 64 -4.83 -2.48 4.72
CA LYS A 64 -5.29 -3.80 5.13
C LYS A 64 -6.81 -3.83 5.22
N GLU A 65 -7.39 -2.79 5.80
CA GLU A 65 -8.84 -2.69 5.93
C GLU A 65 -9.52 -2.42 4.59
N ILE A 66 -8.95 -1.50 3.82
CA ILE A 66 -9.52 -1.12 2.53
C ILE A 66 -9.53 -2.30 1.56
N TYR A 67 -8.45 -3.05 1.53
CA TYR A 67 -8.32 -4.19 0.63
C TYR A 67 -8.89 -5.48 1.25
N LYS A 68 -9.38 -5.39 2.48
CA LYS A 68 -10.05 -6.50 3.18
C LYS A 68 -9.14 -7.72 3.31
N LEU A 69 -7.91 -7.46 3.74
CA LEU A 69 -6.93 -8.51 3.92
C LEU A 69 -7.06 -9.14 5.29
N ASP A 70 -6.84 -10.44 5.37
CA ASP A 70 -6.94 -11.17 6.63
C ASP A 70 -5.80 -10.87 7.58
N SER A 71 -4.63 -10.54 7.04
CA SER A 71 -3.47 -10.26 7.87
C SER A 71 -2.50 -9.40 7.09
N TYR A 72 -1.49 -8.88 7.81
CA TYR A 72 -0.44 -8.10 7.18
C TYR A 72 0.50 -8.95 6.32
N ASP A 73 0.44 -10.26 6.49
CA ASP A 73 1.32 -11.15 5.72
C ASP A 73 1.14 -10.98 4.22
N ALA A 74 -0.05 -10.58 3.79
CA ALA A 74 -0.33 -10.41 2.37
C ALA A 74 0.60 -9.36 1.74
N PHE A 75 1.02 -8.35 2.51
CA PHE A 75 1.92 -7.32 2.00
C PHE A 75 3.32 -7.84 1.75
N PHE A 76 3.66 -8.94 2.38
CA PHE A 76 5.03 -9.47 2.37
C PHE A 76 5.14 -10.79 1.62
N GLN A 77 4.15 -11.12 0.83
CA GLN A 77 4.18 -12.34 0.03
C GLN A 77 5.36 -12.32 -0.94
N GLY A 78 6.14 -13.37 -0.95
CA GLY A 78 7.25 -13.49 -1.89
C GLY A 78 8.52 -12.77 -1.47
N ILE A 79 8.56 -12.23 -0.27
CA ILE A 79 9.75 -11.51 0.22
C ILE A 79 10.64 -12.44 1.03
#